data_f5c5725905f5b28f2b724e44cb6d3c5e
#
_entry.id   f5c5725905f5b28f2b724e44cb6d3c5e
#
_cell.length_a   1.000
_cell.length_b   1.000
_cell.length_c   1.000
_cell.angle_alpha   90.00
_cell.angle_beta   90.00
_cell.angle_gamma   90.00
#
_symmetry.space_group_name_H-M   'P 1'
#
loop_
_entity.id
_entity.type
_entity.pdbx_description
1 polymer ?
#
loop_
_entity_poly.entity_id
_entity_poly.type
_entity_poly.pdbx_seq_one_letter_code
_entity_poly.pdbx_strand_id
1 'polypeptide(L)'
;AAVEGVARPSRESTRAFLVGLVGVSMIATSITWGAAWYSDDFKSGRWPNHDSSIYDLQRRIIDQVPDDAAVSASYLMVSHLSHREKIYTFPNPWAPSNWGIGDENPHSPDEVTWLVIDKGLTNPAHTLLLYEVVLAEDQGWTILFDEELFLVASREASK
;
A
#
# COMPACT_ATOMS: atom_id res chain seq x y z
N ALA A 1 29.20 60.08 -15.14
CA ALA A 1 28.72 58.72 -15.11
C ALA A 1 27.28 58.73 -14.62
N ALA A 2 26.31 58.55 -15.54
CA ALA A 2 24.90 58.45 -15.18
C ALA A 2 24.63 57.05 -14.62
N VAL A 3 24.23 56.96 -13.37
CA VAL A 3 23.70 55.75 -12.80
C VAL A 3 22.26 55.65 -13.31
N GLU A 4 22.02 54.82 -14.31
CA GLU A 4 20.69 54.47 -14.76
C GLU A 4 19.94 53.84 -13.57
N GLY A 5 18.91 54.60 -13.12
CA GLY A 5 18.05 54.12 -12.03
C GLY A 5 17.30 52.88 -12.48
N VAL A 6 17.58 51.72 -11.87
CA VAL A 6 16.81 50.51 -12.04
C VAL A 6 15.36 50.80 -11.64
N ALA A 7 14.49 50.87 -12.65
CA ALA A 7 13.06 51.13 -12.44
C ALA A 7 12.48 50.03 -11.51
N ARG A 8 11.96 50.45 -10.36
CA ARG A 8 11.29 49.51 -9.46
C ARG A 8 10.02 48.95 -10.13
N PRO A 9 9.85 47.64 -10.21
CA PRO A 9 8.64 47.07 -10.80
C PRO A 9 7.39 47.54 -10.06
N SER A 10 6.33 47.82 -10.81
CA SER A 10 5.06 48.18 -10.21
C SER A 10 4.49 47.01 -9.38
N ARG A 11 3.64 47.31 -8.37
CA ARG A 11 2.98 46.28 -7.58
C ARG A 11 2.15 45.31 -8.43
N GLU A 12 1.59 45.79 -9.52
CA GLU A 12 0.80 44.98 -10.46
C GLU A 12 1.68 43.99 -11.25
N SER A 13 2.83 44.46 -11.76
CA SER A 13 3.78 43.58 -12.47
C SER A 13 4.39 42.53 -11.55
N THR A 14 4.68 42.89 -10.29
CA THR A 14 5.18 41.95 -9.30
C THR A 14 4.11 40.87 -8.97
N ARG A 15 2.86 41.30 -8.82
CA ARG A 15 1.74 40.37 -8.58
C ARG A 15 1.52 39.43 -9.76
N ALA A 16 1.51 39.94 -10.97
CA ALA A 16 1.37 39.13 -12.18
C ALA A 16 2.51 38.13 -12.33
N PHE A 17 3.75 38.54 -12.04
CA PHE A 17 4.91 37.66 -12.03
C PHE A 17 4.78 36.52 -11.00
N LEU A 18 4.38 36.85 -9.76
CA LEU A 18 4.20 35.85 -8.71
C LEU A 18 3.09 34.87 -9.05
N VAL A 19 1.96 35.32 -9.57
CA VAL A 19 0.87 34.45 -10.02
C VAL A 19 1.33 33.53 -11.16
N GLY A 20 2.08 34.06 -12.11
CA GLY A 20 2.68 33.27 -13.19
C GLY A 20 3.65 32.23 -12.67
N LEU A 21 4.52 32.58 -11.72
CA LEU A 21 5.48 31.67 -11.10
C LEU A 21 4.78 30.52 -10.37
N VAL A 22 3.74 30.83 -9.60
CA VAL A 22 2.91 29.81 -8.91
C VAL A 22 2.25 28.89 -9.94
N GLY A 23 1.66 29.44 -11.00
CA GLY A 23 1.04 28.65 -12.06
C GLY A 23 2.03 27.69 -12.74
N VAL A 24 3.22 28.19 -13.10
CA VAL A 24 4.28 27.34 -13.69
C VAL A 24 4.74 26.26 -12.71
N SER A 25 4.92 26.61 -11.45
CA SER A 25 5.32 25.64 -10.42
C SER A 25 4.26 24.54 -10.23
N MET A 26 2.97 24.90 -10.21
CA MET A 26 1.86 23.93 -10.12
C MET A 26 1.86 22.98 -11.32
N ILE A 27 2.03 23.50 -12.53
CA ILE A 27 2.11 22.68 -13.75
C ILE A 27 3.31 21.75 -13.70
N ALA A 28 4.50 22.28 -13.39
CA ALA A 28 5.71 21.48 -13.29
C ALA A 28 5.58 20.35 -12.26
N THR A 29 5.07 20.68 -11.08
CA THR A 29 4.82 19.68 -10.01
C THR A 29 3.80 18.64 -10.45
N SER A 30 2.73 19.04 -11.13
CA SER A 30 1.73 18.12 -11.63
C SER A 30 2.28 17.17 -12.71
N ILE A 31 3.21 17.64 -13.54
CA ILE A 31 3.87 16.81 -14.57
C ILE A 31 4.81 15.79 -13.93
N THR A 32 5.56 16.18 -12.91
CA THR A 32 6.59 15.31 -12.31
C THR A 32 6.04 14.37 -11.25
N TRP A 33 5.13 14.85 -10.39
CA TRP A 33 4.67 14.14 -9.18
C TRP A 33 3.16 13.88 -9.15
N GLY A 34 2.43 14.40 -10.12
CA GLY A 34 0.98 14.27 -10.15
C GLY A 34 0.49 12.87 -10.58
N ALA A 35 -0.73 12.54 -10.19
CA ALA A 35 -1.44 11.33 -10.64
C ALA A 35 -1.97 11.45 -12.09
N ALA A 36 -1.54 12.46 -12.84
CA ALA A 36 -2.00 12.66 -14.22
C ALA A 36 -1.32 11.67 -15.17
N TRP A 37 -2.05 11.17 -16.15
CA TRP A 37 -1.59 10.17 -17.13
C TRP A 37 -0.31 10.54 -17.89
N TYR A 38 0.03 11.80 -17.95
CA TYR A 38 1.26 12.32 -18.58
C TYR A 38 2.42 12.49 -17.61
N SER A 39 2.22 12.32 -16.30
CA SER A 39 3.29 12.47 -15.30
C SER A 39 4.28 11.32 -15.35
N ASP A 40 5.52 11.60 -14.94
CA ASP A 40 6.56 10.57 -14.88
C ASP A 40 6.26 9.52 -13.81
N ASP A 41 5.65 9.92 -12.70
CA ASP A 41 5.22 8.99 -11.64
C ASP A 41 4.10 8.06 -12.10
N PHE A 42 3.16 8.54 -12.93
CA PHE A 42 2.15 7.69 -13.53
C PHE A 42 2.76 6.68 -14.51
N LYS A 43 3.67 7.13 -15.39
CA LYS A 43 4.36 6.28 -16.37
C LYS A 43 5.28 5.26 -15.71
N SER A 44 5.89 5.59 -14.56
CA SER A 44 6.74 4.67 -13.80
C SER A 44 5.96 3.61 -13.04
N GLY A 45 4.61 3.65 -13.07
CA GLY A 45 3.75 2.71 -12.36
C GLY A 45 3.61 2.99 -10.86
N ARG A 46 4.09 4.13 -10.36
CA ARG A 46 3.92 4.53 -8.96
C ARG A 46 2.44 4.78 -8.62
N TRP A 47 1.68 5.28 -9.57
CA TRP A 47 0.23 5.43 -9.46
C TRP A 47 -0.49 4.25 -10.10
N PRO A 48 -1.60 3.80 -9.50
CA PRO A 48 -2.37 2.69 -10.04
C PRO A 48 -2.76 2.93 -11.51
N ASN A 49 -2.30 2.07 -12.38
CA ASN A 49 -2.75 2.03 -13.76
C ASN A 49 -3.86 1.00 -13.86
N HIS A 50 -5.08 1.43 -14.21
CA HIS A 50 -6.26 0.58 -14.29
C HIS A 50 -6.13 -0.63 -15.22
N ASP A 51 -5.18 -0.59 -16.13
CA ASP A 51 -4.94 -1.64 -17.13
C ASP A 51 -3.82 -2.62 -16.73
N SER A 52 -3.33 -2.58 -15.48
CA SER A 52 -2.27 -3.50 -15.08
C SER A 52 -2.84 -4.87 -14.69
N SER A 53 -2.26 -5.93 -15.25
CA SER A 53 -2.58 -7.32 -14.90
C SER A 53 -2.45 -7.62 -13.40
N ILE A 54 -1.62 -6.86 -12.68
CA ILE A 54 -1.42 -6.95 -11.23
C ILE A 54 -2.71 -6.56 -10.48
N TYR A 55 -3.41 -5.50 -10.91
CA TYR A 55 -4.67 -5.09 -10.26
C TYR A 55 -5.80 -6.07 -10.49
N ASP A 56 -5.87 -6.65 -11.69
CA ASP A 56 -6.85 -7.69 -11.99
C ASP A 56 -6.58 -8.95 -11.17
N LEU A 57 -5.30 -9.26 -10.94
CA LEU A 57 -4.90 -10.36 -10.08
C LEU A 57 -5.23 -10.07 -8.61
N GLN A 58 -4.90 -8.89 -8.10
CA GLN A 58 -5.26 -8.46 -6.75
C GLN A 58 -6.76 -8.55 -6.51
N ARG A 59 -7.58 -8.04 -7.44
CA ARG A 59 -9.04 -8.09 -7.34
C ARG A 59 -9.53 -9.53 -7.28
N ARG A 60 -9.06 -10.39 -8.16
CA ARG A 60 -9.42 -11.82 -8.15
C ARG A 60 -9.05 -12.53 -6.87
N ILE A 61 -7.91 -12.18 -6.25
CA ILE A 61 -7.47 -12.71 -4.97
C ILE A 61 -8.40 -12.23 -3.85
N ILE A 62 -8.73 -10.93 -3.82
CA ILE A 62 -9.60 -10.33 -2.81
C ILE A 62 -11.02 -10.92 -2.89
N ASP A 63 -11.54 -11.12 -4.09
CA ASP A 63 -12.88 -11.66 -4.35
C ASP A 63 -13.03 -13.12 -3.88
N GLN A 64 -11.92 -13.85 -3.68
CA GLN A 64 -11.95 -15.22 -3.15
C GLN A 64 -12.10 -15.27 -1.62
N VAL A 65 -11.77 -14.19 -0.93
CA VAL A 65 -11.78 -14.14 0.54
C VAL A 65 -13.19 -13.89 1.04
N PRO A 66 -13.80 -14.78 1.83
CA PRO A 66 -15.14 -14.59 2.37
C PRO A 66 -15.27 -13.31 3.20
N ASP A 67 -16.47 -12.72 3.20
CA ASP A 67 -16.71 -11.45 3.91
C ASP A 67 -16.64 -11.59 5.44
N ASP A 68 -16.91 -12.76 5.97
CA ASP A 68 -16.86 -13.09 7.39
C ASP A 68 -15.52 -13.66 7.84
N ALA A 69 -14.56 -13.81 6.93
CA ALA A 69 -13.24 -14.35 7.24
C ALA A 69 -12.43 -13.42 8.15
N ALA A 70 -11.71 -14.00 9.11
CA ALA A 70 -10.66 -13.33 9.86
C ALA A 70 -9.36 -13.38 9.05
N VAL A 71 -8.88 -12.23 8.62
CA VAL A 71 -7.82 -12.12 7.62
C VAL A 71 -6.57 -11.45 8.17
N SER A 72 -5.39 -12.01 7.89
CA SER A 72 -4.13 -11.28 7.98
C SER A 72 -3.58 -11.02 6.58
N ALA A 73 -3.35 -9.75 6.25
CA ALA A 73 -2.99 -9.35 4.90
C ALA A 73 -1.82 -8.36 4.88
N SER A 74 -1.09 -8.32 3.78
CA SER A 74 -0.09 -7.28 3.52
C SER A 74 -0.73 -5.90 3.52
N TYR A 75 0.01 -4.90 3.97
CA TYR A 75 -0.46 -3.53 4.22
C TYR A 75 -1.35 -2.95 3.11
N LEU A 76 -0.95 -3.06 1.84
CA LEU A 76 -1.76 -2.53 0.73
C LEU A 76 -3.06 -3.31 0.49
N MET A 77 -3.11 -4.58 0.87
CA MET A 77 -4.31 -5.44 0.69
C MET A 77 -5.35 -5.19 1.79
N VAL A 78 -4.93 -4.76 2.98
CA VAL A 78 -5.80 -4.48 4.13
C VAL A 78 -6.91 -3.49 3.78
N SER A 79 -6.62 -2.44 3.02
CA SER A 79 -7.60 -1.43 2.64
C SER A 79 -8.78 -2.00 1.83
N HIS A 80 -8.53 -2.99 1.00
CA HIS A 80 -9.55 -3.66 0.18
C HIS A 80 -10.38 -4.67 0.98
N LEU A 81 -9.86 -5.12 2.13
CA LEU A 81 -10.48 -6.11 3.01
C LEU A 81 -11.10 -5.48 4.25
N SER A 82 -11.08 -4.15 4.37
CA SER A 82 -11.43 -3.38 5.59
C SER A 82 -12.88 -3.47 6.05
N HIS A 83 -13.79 -4.03 5.26
CA HIS A 83 -15.19 -4.23 5.64
C HIS A 83 -15.42 -5.46 6.55
N ARG A 84 -14.37 -6.23 6.83
CA ARG A 84 -14.42 -7.41 7.70
C ARG A 84 -14.27 -7.03 9.17
N GLU A 85 -14.89 -7.81 10.05
CA GLU A 85 -14.83 -7.57 11.49
C GLU A 85 -13.42 -7.81 12.05
N LYS A 86 -12.72 -8.83 11.54
CA LYS A 86 -11.37 -9.21 11.97
C LYS A 86 -10.38 -9.09 10.83
N ILE A 87 -9.59 -8.03 10.85
CA ILE A 87 -8.54 -7.81 9.87
C ILE A 87 -7.25 -7.38 10.56
N TYR A 88 -6.15 -8.00 10.17
CA TYR A 88 -4.82 -7.76 10.71
C TYR A 88 -3.84 -7.39 9.60
N THR A 89 -2.94 -6.48 9.89
CA THR A 89 -1.81 -6.22 8.99
C THR A 89 -0.69 -7.20 9.31
N PHE A 90 -0.33 -8.05 8.36
CA PHE A 90 0.78 -8.99 8.52
C PHE A 90 2.08 -8.25 8.92
N PRO A 91 2.85 -8.70 9.93
CA PRO A 91 2.86 -10.02 10.55
C PRO A 91 1.93 -10.22 11.76
N ASN A 92 1.03 -9.28 12.07
CA ASN A 92 0.06 -9.49 13.13
C ASN A 92 -0.92 -10.62 12.77
N PRO A 93 -1.34 -11.45 13.74
CA PRO A 93 -1.05 -11.39 15.18
C PRO A 93 0.17 -12.23 15.62
N TRP A 94 0.93 -12.88 14.73
CA TRP A 94 2.07 -13.75 15.09
C TRP A 94 3.24 -12.97 15.65
N ALA A 95 3.54 -11.79 15.11
CA ALA A 95 4.54 -10.89 15.64
C ALA A 95 3.94 -9.49 15.73
N PRO A 96 3.62 -9.00 16.94
CA PRO A 96 3.02 -7.68 17.13
C PRO A 96 3.89 -6.60 16.47
N SER A 97 3.32 -5.90 15.52
CA SER A 97 3.98 -4.82 14.81
C SER A 97 3.00 -3.68 14.58
N ASN A 98 3.05 -2.66 15.43
CA ASN A 98 2.10 -1.56 15.44
C ASN A 98 2.77 -0.21 15.30
N TRP A 99 3.53 -0.01 14.26
CA TRP A 99 4.08 1.31 13.91
C TRP A 99 4.73 2.06 15.10
N GLY A 100 5.27 1.31 16.09
CA GLY A 100 5.89 1.86 17.30
C GLY A 100 4.91 2.20 18.42
N ILE A 101 3.64 1.85 18.32
CA ILE A 101 2.68 1.91 19.42
C ILE A 101 2.88 0.65 20.27
N GLY A 102 3.32 0.83 21.51
CA GLY A 102 3.45 -0.25 22.49
C GLY A 102 2.12 -0.61 23.14
N ASP A 103 2.08 -1.72 23.88
CA ASP A 103 0.96 -2.18 24.71
C ASP A 103 -0.31 -2.66 23.96
N GLU A 104 -0.22 -3.00 22.69
CA GLU A 104 -1.34 -3.73 22.09
C GLU A 104 -1.36 -5.17 22.57
N ASN A 105 -2.54 -5.57 23.06
CA ASN A 105 -2.80 -6.97 23.41
C ASN A 105 -3.01 -7.74 22.09
N PRO A 106 -2.05 -8.54 21.60
CA PRO A 106 -2.18 -9.21 20.33
C PRO A 106 -3.33 -10.22 20.43
N HIS A 107 -4.19 -10.23 19.41
CA HIS A 107 -5.17 -11.27 19.24
C HIS A 107 -4.49 -12.64 19.02
N SER A 108 -5.23 -13.72 19.25
CA SER A 108 -4.69 -15.05 19.01
C SER A 108 -4.46 -15.28 17.51
N PRO A 109 -3.30 -15.80 17.10
CA PRO A 109 -3.08 -16.27 15.73
C PRO A 109 -4.13 -17.30 15.27
N ASP A 110 -4.70 -18.07 16.19
CA ASP A 110 -5.69 -19.10 15.88
C ASP A 110 -7.01 -18.53 15.34
N GLU A 111 -7.28 -17.25 15.59
CA GLU A 111 -8.46 -16.58 15.03
C GLU A 111 -8.34 -16.32 13.52
N VAL A 112 -7.12 -16.23 12.99
CA VAL A 112 -6.90 -15.93 11.57
C VAL A 112 -7.19 -17.17 10.73
N THR A 113 -8.10 -17.04 9.78
CA THR A 113 -8.51 -18.13 8.89
C THR A 113 -8.04 -17.92 7.45
N TRP A 114 -7.61 -16.71 7.10
CA TRP A 114 -7.13 -16.37 5.75
C TRP A 114 -5.86 -15.53 5.80
N LEU A 115 -4.96 -15.83 4.87
CA LEU A 115 -3.74 -15.07 4.59
C LEU A 115 -3.80 -14.51 3.18
N VAL A 116 -3.48 -13.23 3.03
CA VAL A 116 -3.37 -12.55 1.72
C VAL A 116 -2.07 -11.75 1.72
N ILE A 117 -1.02 -12.33 1.21
CA ILE A 117 0.34 -11.80 1.30
C ILE A 117 0.84 -11.34 -0.06
N ASP A 118 1.25 -10.06 -0.13
CA ASP A 118 2.08 -9.55 -1.21
C ASP A 118 3.56 -9.81 -0.86
N LYS A 119 4.17 -10.75 -1.56
CA LYS A 119 5.55 -11.17 -1.30
C LYS A 119 6.57 -10.07 -1.62
N GLY A 120 6.22 -9.16 -2.53
CA GLY A 120 7.05 -8.00 -2.87
C GLY A 120 7.14 -6.95 -1.76
N LEU A 121 6.17 -6.94 -0.84
CA LEU A 121 6.14 -6.04 0.31
C LEU A 121 6.67 -6.68 1.61
N THR A 122 7.06 -7.95 1.56
CA THR A 122 7.49 -8.70 2.73
C THR A 122 8.99 -8.58 2.90
N ASN A 123 9.46 -8.16 4.08
CA ASN A 123 10.89 -8.14 4.38
C ASN A 123 11.40 -9.57 4.70
N PRO A 124 12.72 -9.82 4.67
CA PRO A 124 13.28 -11.17 4.91
C PRO A 124 12.87 -11.80 6.24
N ALA A 125 12.76 -11.02 7.32
CA ALA A 125 12.35 -11.55 8.63
C ALA A 125 10.87 -11.98 8.62
N HIS A 126 10.01 -11.22 7.97
CA HIS A 126 8.60 -11.57 7.80
C HIS A 126 8.42 -12.76 6.84
N THR A 127 9.28 -12.89 5.84
CA THR A 127 9.30 -14.06 4.95
C THR A 127 9.63 -15.34 5.72
N LEU A 128 10.65 -15.29 6.58
CA LEU A 128 11.00 -16.43 7.44
C LEU A 128 9.84 -16.77 8.39
N LEU A 129 9.25 -15.76 9.06
CA LEU A 129 8.09 -15.95 9.91
C LEU A 129 6.93 -16.61 9.15
N LEU A 130 6.64 -16.15 7.92
CA LEU A 130 5.57 -16.69 7.09
C LEU A 130 5.75 -18.18 6.83
N TYR A 131 6.92 -18.59 6.34
CA TYR A 131 7.13 -19.97 5.91
C TYR A 131 7.51 -20.92 7.06
N GLU A 132 8.27 -20.46 8.05
CA GLU A 132 8.75 -21.33 9.13
C GLU A 132 7.78 -21.44 10.32
N VAL A 133 6.93 -20.44 10.53
CA VAL A 133 6.01 -20.39 11.68
C VAL A 133 4.56 -20.42 11.23
N VAL A 134 4.16 -19.53 10.34
CA VAL A 134 2.75 -19.36 9.99
C VAL A 134 2.26 -20.51 9.10
N LEU A 135 3.02 -20.85 8.07
CA LEU A 135 2.68 -21.89 7.09
C LEU A 135 3.32 -23.25 7.42
N ALA A 136 3.85 -23.44 8.65
CA ALA A 136 4.34 -24.74 9.07
C ALA A 136 3.27 -25.83 8.90
N GLU A 137 3.67 -27.06 8.59
CA GLU A 137 2.77 -28.18 8.22
C GLU A 137 1.71 -28.46 9.29
N ASP A 138 2.05 -28.25 10.56
CA ASP A 138 1.16 -28.48 11.71
C ASP A 138 0.11 -27.38 11.92
N GLN A 139 0.19 -26.25 11.18
CA GLN A 139 -0.72 -25.12 11.34
C GLN A 139 -2.02 -25.23 10.52
N GLY A 140 -2.15 -26.28 9.74
CA GLY A 140 -3.39 -26.62 9.03
C GLY A 140 -3.76 -25.67 7.86
N TRP A 141 -2.80 -24.95 7.33
CA TRP A 141 -3.03 -24.06 6.18
C TRP A 141 -3.10 -24.85 4.87
N THR A 142 -4.06 -24.48 4.04
CA THR A 142 -4.16 -24.89 2.63
C THR A 142 -3.77 -23.70 1.76
N ILE A 143 -2.72 -23.87 0.98
CA ILE A 143 -2.31 -22.84 0.01
C ILE A 143 -3.25 -22.91 -1.18
N LEU A 144 -3.99 -21.83 -1.42
CA LEU A 144 -4.94 -21.70 -2.53
C LEU A 144 -4.29 -21.08 -3.77
N PHE A 145 -3.32 -20.21 -3.55
CA PHE A 145 -2.60 -19.47 -4.57
C PHE A 145 -1.19 -19.16 -4.08
N ASP A 146 -0.18 -19.47 -4.87
CA ASP A 146 1.22 -19.14 -4.61
C ASP A 146 1.94 -18.87 -5.92
N GLU A 147 1.90 -17.61 -6.37
CA GLU A 147 2.62 -17.15 -7.55
C GLU A 147 3.71 -16.16 -7.14
N GLU A 148 4.48 -15.63 -8.12
CA GLU A 148 5.66 -14.82 -7.90
C GLU A 148 5.44 -13.65 -6.93
N LEU A 149 4.29 -12.95 -7.04
CA LEU A 149 3.99 -11.75 -6.25
C LEU A 149 3.08 -12.01 -5.05
N PHE A 150 2.17 -12.98 -5.13
CA PHE A 150 1.13 -13.16 -4.11
C PHE A 150 1.05 -14.57 -3.58
N LEU A 151 0.72 -14.66 -2.30
CA LEU A 151 0.36 -15.91 -1.63
C LEU A 151 -1.00 -15.74 -0.97
N VAL A 152 -1.89 -16.71 -1.19
CA VAL A 152 -3.18 -16.82 -0.50
C VAL A 152 -3.28 -18.20 0.12
N ALA A 153 -3.58 -18.24 1.39
CA ALA A 153 -3.83 -19.48 2.10
C ALA A 153 -5.06 -19.36 3.00
N SER A 154 -5.73 -20.47 3.23
CA SER A 154 -6.86 -20.57 4.15
C SER A 154 -6.71 -21.76 5.09
N ARG A 155 -7.34 -21.68 6.25
CA ARG A 155 -7.51 -22.81 7.17
C ARG A 155 -8.89 -22.79 7.80
N GLU A 156 -9.31 -23.92 8.34
CA GLU A 156 -10.53 -23.96 9.15
C GLU A 156 -10.32 -23.20 10.47
N ALA A 157 -11.38 -22.54 10.95
CA ALA A 157 -11.35 -21.90 12.25
C ALA A 157 -11.11 -22.95 13.35
N SER A 158 -10.16 -22.69 14.23
CA SER A 158 -10.00 -23.49 15.45
C SER A 158 -11.24 -23.36 16.32
N LYS A 159 -11.85 -24.49 16.66
CA LYS A 159 -13.06 -24.56 17.50
C LYS A 159 -12.74 -24.39 18.97
#